data_b9c689aa21c42389fba6b3b4f3bef1d6
#
_entry.id   b9c689aa21c42389fba6b3b4f3bef1d6
#
_cell.length_a   1.000
_cell.length_b   1.000
_cell.length_c   1.000
_cell.angle_alpha   90.00
_cell.angle_beta   90.00
_cell.angle_gamma   90.00
#
_symmetry.space_group_name_H-M   'P 1'
#
loop_
_entity.id
_entity.type
_entity.pdbx_description
1 polymer ?
#
loop_
_entity_poly.entity_id
_entity_poly.type
_entity_poly.pdbx_seq_one_letter_code
_entity_poly.pdbx_strand_id
1 'polypeptide(L)'
;MEKLTAKTETILLERFGKDSILALATAADNVPYVRNVDAFYDKGAFYVLTHGLSNKMLQIAKNPRVSLAGEWFTAQGTGVNLGYFGKAENAAIAEKMRQVFAAWIDNGHNNFEDENTCILRIQLTRGILFADGLCYEIDFTE
;
A
#
# COMPACT_ATOMS: atom_id res chain seq x y z
N MET A 1 15.60 12.33 -11.57
CA MET A 1 14.78 11.77 -10.47
C MET A 1 15.35 12.21 -9.15
N GLU A 2 14.51 12.71 -8.26
CA GLU A 2 14.94 13.22 -6.98
C GLU A 2 14.55 12.28 -5.85
N LYS A 3 15.29 12.33 -4.74
CA LYS A 3 14.88 11.62 -3.52
C LYS A 3 13.61 12.24 -2.95
N LEU A 4 12.94 11.49 -2.09
CA LEU A 4 11.77 11.97 -1.36
C LEU A 4 12.17 13.19 -0.52
N THR A 5 11.49 14.31 -0.77
CA THR A 5 11.74 15.56 -0.03
C THR A 5 10.63 15.79 0.99
N ALA A 6 10.84 16.74 1.92
CA ALA A 6 9.80 17.15 2.85
C ALA A 6 8.53 17.63 2.12
N LYS A 7 8.70 18.33 1.00
CA LYS A 7 7.59 18.82 0.19
C LYS A 7 6.77 17.69 -0.43
N THR A 8 7.42 16.74 -1.11
CA THR A 8 6.72 15.62 -1.74
C THR A 8 6.12 14.68 -0.71
N GLU A 9 6.78 14.48 0.43
CA GLU A 9 6.23 13.73 1.55
C GLU A 9 4.93 14.37 2.06
N THR A 10 4.91 15.68 2.23
CA THR A 10 3.72 16.41 2.67
C THR A 10 2.57 16.23 1.68
N ILE A 11 2.83 16.33 0.37
CA ILE A 11 1.80 16.14 -0.66
C ILE A 11 1.24 14.73 -0.61
N LEU A 12 2.11 13.73 -0.50
CA LEU A 12 1.68 12.33 -0.43
C LEU A 12 0.84 12.05 0.81
N LEU A 13 1.24 12.59 1.97
CA LEU A 13 0.48 12.45 3.21
C LEU A 13 -0.90 13.12 3.13
N GLU A 14 -0.96 14.33 2.58
CA GLU A 14 -2.22 15.05 2.41
C GLU A 14 -3.17 14.29 1.48
N ARG A 15 -2.63 13.73 0.39
CA ARG A 15 -3.44 13.06 -0.63
C ARG A 15 -3.80 11.64 -0.26
N PHE A 16 -2.88 10.88 0.33
CA PHE A 16 -3.00 9.43 0.54
C PHE A 16 -2.79 8.98 1.98
N GLY A 17 -2.52 9.87 2.93
CA GLY A 17 -2.35 9.52 4.35
C GLY A 17 -3.66 9.15 5.04
N LYS A 18 -4.71 8.94 4.29
CA LYS A 18 -6.08 8.61 4.71
C LYS A 18 -6.56 7.41 3.92
N ASP A 19 -7.74 6.89 4.25
CA ASP A 19 -8.38 5.81 3.50
C ASP A 19 -8.50 6.20 2.03
N SER A 20 -7.78 5.51 1.18
CA SER A 20 -7.67 5.83 -0.25
C SER A 20 -7.84 4.58 -1.08
N ILE A 21 -8.51 4.70 -2.21
CA ILE A 21 -8.63 3.59 -3.16
C ILE A 21 -7.54 3.73 -4.21
N LEU A 22 -6.76 2.68 -4.37
CA LEU A 22 -5.69 2.61 -5.37
C LEU A 22 -5.90 1.42 -6.28
N ALA A 23 -5.45 1.54 -7.52
CA ALA A 23 -5.29 0.38 -8.40
C ALA A 23 -3.93 -0.26 -8.11
N LEU A 24 -3.94 -1.53 -7.72
CA LEU A 24 -2.72 -2.29 -7.43
C LEU A 24 -2.52 -3.36 -8.49
N ALA A 25 -1.39 -3.30 -9.17
CA ALA A 25 -1.01 -4.26 -10.20
C ALA A 25 0.02 -5.24 -9.66
N THR A 26 -0.21 -6.51 -9.95
CA THR A 26 0.71 -7.63 -9.68
C THR A 26 0.95 -8.38 -10.98
N ALA A 27 1.93 -9.27 -11.00
CA ALA A 27 2.19 -10.10 -12.17
C ALA A 27 2.44 -11.54 -11.74
N ALA A 28 1.92 -12.48 -12.55
CA ALA A 28 2.15 -13.91 -12.38
C ALA A 28 2.32 -14.56 -13.75
N ASP A 29 3.39 -15.32 -13.91
CA ASP A 29 3.70 -16.01 -15.18
C ASP A 29 3.67 -15.04 -16.37
N ASN A 30 4.23 -13.85 -16.18
CA ASN A 30 4.31 -12.81 -17.19
C ASN A 30 2.93 -12.23 -17.60
N VAL A 31 1.89 -12.45 -16.80
CA VAL A 31 0.55 -11.88 -17.01
C VAL A 31 0.30 -10.81 -15.94
N PRO A 32 -0.02 -9.57 -16.33
CA PRO A 32 -0.36 -8.53 -15.37
C PRO A 32 -1.80 -8.67 -14.87
N TYR A 33 -2.00 -8.37 -13.59
CA TYR A 33 -3.31 -8.34 -12.95
C TYR A 33 -3.47 -7.01 -12.24
N VAL A 34 -4.68 -6.47 -12.21
CA VAL A 34 -4.96 -5.21 -11.51
C VAL A 34 -6.28 -5.30 -10.77
N ARG A 35 -6.35 -4.70 -9.60
CA ARG A 35 -7.56 -4.58 -8.77
C ARG A 35 -7.49 -3.32 -7.93
N ASN A 36 -8.63 -2.87 -7.43
CA ASN A 36 -8.66 -1.78 -6.47
C ASN A 36 -8.41 -2.33 -5.06
N VAL A 37 -7.71 -1.56 -4.27
CA VAL A 37 -7.49 -1.85 -2.84
C VAL A 37 -7.69 -0.57 -2.03
N ASP A 38 -8.13 -0.73 -0.79
CA ASP A 38 -8.09 0.36 0.19
C ASP A 38 -6.70 0.40 0.82
N ALA A 39 -6.08 1.57 0.81
CA ALA A 39 -4.72 1.72 1.29
C ALA A 39 -4.51 3.11 1.90
N PHE A 40 -3.44 3.26 2.67
CA PHE A 40 -2.98 4.58 3.08
C PHE A 40 -1.47 4.65 3.00
N TYR A 41 -0.99 5.88 2.78
CA TYR A 41 0.44 6.18 2.68
C TYR A 41 1.02 6.53 4.04
N ASP A 42 2.18 5.98 4.36
CA ASP A 42 2.96 6.39 5.51
C ASP A 42 4.44 6.13 5.23
N LYS A 43 5.25 7.19 5.25
CA LYS A 43 6.71 7.12 5.19
C LYS A 43 7.26 6.24 4.07
N GLY A 44 6.84 6.53 2.83
CA GLY A 44 7.37 5.85 1.65
C GLY A 44 6.74 4.50 1.35
N ALA A 45 5.67 4.13 2.03
CA ALA A 45 4.98 2.87 1.82
C ALA A 45 3.48 3.05 1.85
N PHE A 46 2.77 2.14 1.18
CA PHE A 46 1.32 1.99 1.34
C PHE A 46 1.02 0.72 2.12
N TYR A 47 -0.05 0.76 2.90
CA TYR A 47 -0.48 -0.35 3.74
C TYR A 47 -1.89 -0.78 3.39
N VAL A 48 -2.09 -2.07 3.26
CA VAL A 48 -3.35 -2.69 2.85
C VAL A 48 -3.69 -3.81 3.83
N LEU A 49 -4.96 -3.88 4.26
CA LEU A 49 -5.47 -5.02 5.02
C LEU A 49 -6.05 -6.02 4.03
N THR A 50 -5.57 -7.26 4.03
CA THR A 50 -5.97 -8.24 3.04
C THR A 50 -5.87 -9.67 3.59
N HIS A 51 -6.51 -10.60 2.91
CA HIS A 51 -6.40 -12.03 3.26
C HIS A 51 -5.12 -12.60 2.65
N GLY A 52 -4.35 -13.33 3.46
CA GLY A 52 -3.06 -13.88 3.05
C GLY A 52 -3.13 -14.92 1.94
N LEU A 53 -4.29 -15.51 1.69
CA LEU A 53 -4.52 -16.49 0.62
C LEU A 53 -5.25 -15.88 -0.58
N SER A 54 -5.44 -14.57 -0.61
CA SER A 54 -6.02 -13.90 -1.78
C SER A 54 -5.09 -14.00 -2.99
N ASN A 55 -5.66 -13.85 -4.20
CA ASN A 55 -4.88 -13.93 -5.43
C ASN A 55 -3.70 -12.98 -5.45
N LYS A 56 -3.90 -11.71 -5.02
CA LYS A 56 -2.81 -10.75 -4.99
C LYS A 56 -1.69 -11.19 -4.07
N MET A 57 -2.01 -11.76 -2.90
CA MET A 57 -1.00 -12.19 -1.93
C MET A 57 -0.25 -13.43 -2.42
N LEU A 58 -0.93 -14.37 -3.07
CA LEU A 58 -0.29 -15.55 -3.67
C LEU A 58 0.64 -15.12 -4.82
N GLN A 59 0.23 -14.15 -5.62
CA GLN A 59 1.04 -13.61 -6.71
C GLN A 59 2.28 -12.88 -6.19
N ILE A 60 2.11 -12.03 -5.17
CA ILE A 60 3.19 -11.28 -4.54
C ILE A 60 4.21 -12.21 -3.88
N ALA A 61 3.76 -13.33 -3.30
CA ALA A 61 4.66 -14.31 -2.71
C ALA A 61 5.66 -14.88 -3.73
N LYS A 62 5.25 -15.01 -4.98
CA LYS A 62 6.11 -15.50 -6.08
C LYS A 62 6.84 -14.38 -6.80
N ASN A 63 6.18 -13.22 -6.94
CA ASN A 63 6.75 -12.06 -7.61
C ASN A 63 6.38 -10.81 -6.82
N PRO A 64 7.29 -10.31 -5.96
CA PRO A 64 6.98 -9.17 -5.07
C PRO A 64 6.92 -7.83 -5.78
N ARG A 65 7.31 -7.73 -7.05
CA ARG A 65 7.25 -6.47 -7.79
C ARG A 65 5.81 -6.10 -8.07
N VAL A 66 5.45 -4.87 -7.70
CA VAL A 66 4.10 -4.35 -7.87
C VAL A 66 4.15 -2.95 -8.45
N SER A 67 3.03 -2.52 -9.00
CA SER A 67 2.82 -1.13 -9.41
C SER A 67 1.48 -0.67 -8.86
N LEU A 68 1.34 0.63 -8.67
CA LEU A 68 0.08 1.19 -8.23
C LEU A 68 -0.22 2.52 -8.90
N ALA A 69 -1.50 2.86 -8.94
CA ALA A 69 -1.97 4.14 -9.44
C ALA A 69 -3.03 4.68 -8.51
N GLY A 70 -2.91 5.94 -8.17
CA GLY A 70 -3.88 6.69 -7.40
C GLY A 70 -4.17 8.01 -8.10
N GLU A 71 -4.70 8.97 -7.36
CA GLU A 71 -5.01 10.30 -7.90
C GLU A 71 -3.73 11.05 -8.28
N TRP A 72 -3.49 11.19 -9.59
CA TRP A 72 -2.33 11.89 -10.13
C TRP A 72 -1.00 11.36 -9.57
N PHE A 73 -0.94 10.08 -9.30
CA PHE A 73 0.25 9.41 -8.79
C PHE A 73 0.31 7.97 -9.30
N THR A 74 1.48 7.60 -9.85
CA THR A 74 1.79 6.21 -10.19
C THR A 74 3.11 5.84 -9.54
N ALA A 75 3.27 4.59 -9.17
CA ALA A 75 4.49 4.14 -8.52
C ALA A 75 4.76 2.66 -8.76
N GLN A 76 6.01 2.29 -8.61
CA GLN A 76 6.42 0.89 -8.49
C GLN A 76 6.92 0.66 -7.07
N GLY A 77 6.84 -0.59 -6.64
CA GLY A 77 7.30 -0.95 -5.32
C GLY A 77 7.46 -2.45 -5.15
N THR A 78 7.73 -2.83 -3.93
CA THR A 78 7.88 -4.23 -3.51
C THR A 78 6.79 -4.54 -2.50
N GLY A 79 6.01 -5.57 -2.76
CA GLY A 79 5.00 -6.06 -1.81
C GLY A 79 5.66 -6.92 -0.75
N VAL A 80 5.37 -6.63 0.51
CA VAL A 80 5.89 -7.35 1.67
C VAL A 80 4.72 -7.79 2.53
N ASN A 81 4.57 -9.09 2.72
CA ASN A 81 3.57 -9.63 3.63
C ASN A 81 4.09 -9.50 5.06
N LEU A 82 3.52 -8.58 5.85
CA LEU A 82 3.89 -8.40 7.25
C LEU A 82 3.27 -9.47 8.16
N GLY A 83 2.43 -10.33 7.62
CA GLY A 83 1.80 -11.40 8.37
C GLY A 83 0.53 -10.96 9.09
N TYR A 84 0.16 -11.74 10.08
CA TYR A 84 -1.10 -11.57 10.79
C TYR A 84 -1.27 -10.19 11.40
N PHE A 85 -2.45 -9.60 11.20
CA PHE A 85 -2.83 -8.29 11.71
C PHE A 85 -2.66 -8.19 13.25
N GLY A 86 -3.00 -9.25 13.97
CA GLY A 86 -2.91 -9.31 15.44
C GLY A 86 -1.55 -9.65 16.01
N LYS A 87 -0.54 -9.84 15.17
CA LYS A 87 0.81 -10.17 15.60
C LYS A 87 1.45 -9.00 16.35
N ALA A 88 2.18 -9.31 17.43
CA ALA A 88 2.77 -8.27 18.29
C ALA A 88 3.64 -7.27 17.53
N GLU A 89 4.44 -7.74 16.59
CA GLU A 89 5.31 -6.90 15.76
C GLU A 89 4.55 -5.91 14.90
N ASN A 90 3.26 -6.20 14.62
CA ASN A 90 2.40 -5.36 13.80
C ASN A 90 1.51 -4.41 14.60
N ALA A 91 1.67 -4.37 15.93
CA ALA A 91 0.75 -3.63 16.81
C ALA A 91 0.62 -2.14 16.42
N ALA A 92 1.73 -1.48 16.12
CA ALA A 92 1.72 -0.05 15.79
C ALA A 92 0.99 0.22 14.47
N ILE A 93 1.28 -0.55 13.42
CA ILE A 93 0.62 -0.35 12.13
C ILE A 93 -0.84 -0.81 12.18
N ALA A 94 -1.16 -1.85 12.94
CA ALA A 94 -2.54 -2.29 13.13
C ALA A 94 -3.38 -1.20 13.78
N GLU A 95 -2.86 -0.52 14.80
CA GLU A 95 -3.55 0.59 15.44
C GLU A 95 -3.80 1.73 14.46
N LYS A 96 -2.81 2.06 13.64
CA LYS A 96 -2.96 3.08 12.61
C LYS A 96 -4.02 2.69 11.59
N MET A 97 -4.07 1.43 11.18
CA MET A 97 -5.10 0.91 10.28
C MET A 97 -6.49 1.05 10.88
N ARG A 98 -6.64 0.77 12.17
CA ARG A 98 -7.94 0.94 12.84
C ARG A 98 -8.40 2.38 12.82
N GLN A 99 -7.49 3.33 12.94
CA GLN A 99 -7.80 4.75 12.86
C GLN A 99 -8.16 5.17 11.43
N VAL A 100 -7.30 4.83 10.47
CA VAL A 100 -7.47 5.25 9.07
C VAL A 100 -8.70 4.60 8.44
N PHE A 101 -8.92 3.31 8.70
CA PHE A 101 -10.00 2.53 8.11
C PHE A 101 -11.23 2.42 9.02
N ALA A 102 -11.37 3.32 9.99
CA ALA A 102 -12.43 3.27 10.99
C ALA A 102 -13.83 3.17 10.40
N ALA A 103 -14.03 3.73 9.19
CA ALA A 103 -15.35 3.71 8.54
C ALA A 103 -15.81 2.30 8.17
N TRP A 104 -14.91 1.34 8.00
CA TRP A 104 -15.29 0.01 7.53
C TRP A 104 -14.55 -1.16 8.20
N ILE A 105 -13.43 -0.93 8.90
CA ILE A 105 -12.58 -2.03 9.39
C ILE A 105 -13.33 -3.00 10.31
N ASP A 106 -14.28 -2.53 11.07
CA ASP A 106 -15.06 -3.34 12.00
C ASP A 106 -16.49 -3.61 11.50
N ASN A 107 -16.72 -3.60 10.19
CA ASN A 107 -18.05 -3.80 9.60
C ASN A 107 -18.46 -5.28 9.50
N GLY A 108 -17.66 -6.20 10.01
CA GLY A 108 -17.97 -7.63 10.02
C GLY A 108 -17.40 -8.41 8.84
N HIS A 109 -16.78 -7.75 7.85
CA HIS A 109 -16.17 -8.42 6.70
C HIS A 109 -14.77 -8.95 6.99
N ASN A 110 -14.14 -8.50 8.06
CA ASN A 110 -12.80 -8.94 8.46
C ASN A 110 -12.89 -9.80 9.71
N ASN A 111 -12.26 -10.96 9.68
CA ASN A 111 -12.16 -11.83 10.85
C ASN A 111 -10.76 -11.70 11.44
N PHE A 112 -10.63 -10.93 12.53
CA PHE A 112 -9.35 -10.67 13.17
C PHE A 112 -8.83 -11.85 14.00
N GLU A 113 -9.60 -12.92 14.14
CA GLU A 113 -9.14 -14.17 14.74
C GLU A 113 -8.52 -15.10 13.70
N ASP A 114 -8.73 -14.83 12.41
CA ASP A 114 -8.12 -15.58 11.32
C ASP A 114 -6.69 -15.07 11.10
N GLU A 115 -5.70 -15.94 11.29
CA GLU A 115 -4.28 -15.61 11.11
C GLU A 115 -3.94 -15.20 9.67
N ASN A 116 -4.81 -15.51 8.71
CA ASN A 116 -4.68 -15.07 7.33
C ASN A 116 -5.20 -13.65 7.09
N THR A 117 -5.72 -12.98 8.11
CA THR A 117 -6.01 -11.54 8.04
C THR A 117 -4.69 -10.81 8.22
N CYS A 118 -4.11 -10.40 7.11
CA CYS A 118 -2.72 -9.96 7.04
C CYS A 118 -2.60 -8.51 6.62
N ILE A 119 -1.44 -7.93 6.92
CA ILE A 119 -1.06 -6.59 6.47
C ILE A 119 -0.11 -6.73 5.29
N LEU A 120 -0.44 -6.11 4.18
CA LEU A 120 0.45 -5.97 3.04
C LEU A 120 1.07 -4.57 3.09
N ARG A 121 2.39 -4.51 3.11
CA ARG A 121 3.14 -3.28 2.95
C ARG A 121 3.66 -3.21 1.53
N ILE A 122 3.40 -2.10 0.86
CA ILE A 122 3.94 -1.84 -0.47
C ILE A 122 5.03 -0.80 -0.29
N GLN A 123 6.28 -1.25 -0.23
CA GLN A 123 7.42 -0.36 -0.11
C GLN A 123 7.71 0.25 -1.48
N LEU A 124 7.52 1.56 -1.59
CA LEU A 124 7.73 2.25 -2.86
C LEU A 124 9.22 2.29 -3.21
N THR A 125 9.52 2.17 -4.50
CA THR A 125 10.87 2.31 -5.02
C THR A 125 11.00 3.55 -5.89
N ARG A 126 10.00 3.82 -6.72
CA ARG A 126 9.96 5.03 -7.54
C ARG A 126 8.52 5.42 -7.84
N GLY A 127 8.30 6.70 -8.08
CA GLY A 127 6.97 7.19 -8.42
C GLY A 127 7.00 8.47 -9.21
N ILE A 128 5.85 8.77 -9.82
CA ILE A 128 5.62 10.01 -10.55
C ILE A 128 4.39 10.68 -9.93
N LEU A 129 4.59 11.88 -9.40
CA LEU A 129 3.56 12.65 -8.71
C LEU A 129 3.30 13.94 -9.46
N PHE A 130 2.05 14.20 -9.80
CA PHE A 130 1.62 15.49 -10.35
C PHE A 130 0.90 16.28 -9.27
N ALA A 131 1.39 17.48 -9.02
CA ALA A 131 0.80 18.38 -8.02
C ALA A 131 1.16 19.82 -8.34
N ASP A 132 0.20 20.74 -8.19
CA ASP A 132 0.39 22.18 -8.37
C ASP A 132 1.01 22.56 -9.74
N GLY A 133 0.61 21.83 -10.78
CA GLY A 133 1.12 22.04 -12.14
C GLY A 133 2.54 21.53 -12.38
N LEU A 134 3.11 20.82 -11.43
CA LEU A 134 4.46 20.27 -11.52
C LEU A 134 4.42 18.75 -11.55
N CYS A 135 5.48 18.18 -12.17
CA CYS A 135 5.69 16.74 -12.20
C CYS A 135 6.93 16.41 -11.36
N TYR A 136 6.75 15.57 -10.35
CA TYR A 136 7.84 15.12 -9.49
C TYR A 136 8.13 13.64 -9.79
N GLU A 137 9.36 13.36 -10.18
CA GLU A 137 9.85 11.98 -10.28
C GLU A 137 10.61 11.67 -9.00
N ILE A 138 10.11 10.71 -8.21
CA ILE A 138 10.60 10.46 -6.86
C ILE A 138 11.28 9.10 -6.80
N ASP A 139 12.47 9.10 -6.22
CA ASP A 139 13.21 7.90 -5.85
C ASP A 139 12.99 7.68 -4.35
N PHE A 140 12.26 6.62 -3.99
CA PHE A 140 12.00 6.26 -2.59
C PHE A 140 13.07 5.35 -1.98
N THR A 141 14.05 4.93 -2.79
CA THR A 141 15.14 4.08 -2.29
C THR A 141 16.16 4.92 -1.52
N GLU A 142 16.89 4.28 -0.64
CA GLU A 142 17.93 4.95 0.14
C GLU A 142 19.31 4.87 -0.50
#